data_599228234fb42d5a70de11d3bcebe3b5
#
_entry.id   599228234fb42d5a70de11d3bcebe3b5
#
_cell.length_a   1.000
_cell.length_b   1.000
_cell.length_c   1.000
_cell.angle_alpha   90.00
_cell.angle_beta   90.00
_cell.angle_gamma   90.00
#
_symmetry.space_group_name_H-M   'P 1'
#
loop_
_entity.id
_entity.type
_entity.pdbx_description
1 polymer ?
#
loop_
_entity_poly.entity_id
_entity_poly.type
_entity_poly.pdbx_seq_one_letter_code
_entity_poly.pdbx_strand_id
1 'polypeptide(L)'
;MTNRQRPTRILAFDISGSPGFAVVEYAEGKRPKLVHATSIKTDSKRTDAERYAYIEATAAKLIYEYGPFDVVCREHFVGGRNKRASQTVFGAWAAIDLALGRFGYTIDKADEFTPAAVKKAATGSGKADKLEVEAGVRKRLVLPDDYVFTADDQSDAVAVALAWIDSNTTK
;
A
#
# COMPACT_ATOMS: atom_id res chain seq x y z
N MET A 1 -21.43 -2.22 28.69
CA MET A 1 -21.20 -2.99 27.45
C MET A 1 -20.23 -2.20 26.61
N THR A 2 -18.96 -2.61 26.55
CA THR A 2 -17.95 -1.97 25.70
C THR A 2 -18.30 -2.26 24.25
N ASN A 3 -18.75 -1.23 23.54
CA ASN A 3 -18.97 -1.27 22.10
C ASN A 3 -17.59 -1.54 21.44
N ARG A 4 -17.27 -2.80 21.19
CA ARG A 4 -16.05 -3.17 20.45
C ARG A 4 -16.28 -2.78 19.01
N GLN A 5 -15.96 -1.52 18.66
CA GLN A 5 -15.85 -1.13 17.27
C GLN A 5 -14.92 -2.13 16.57
N ARG A 6 -15.38 -2.69 15.44
CA ARG A 6 -14.52 -3.53 14.60
C ARG A 6 -13.30 -2.72 14.14
N PRO A 7 -12.16 -3.34 13.98
CA PRO A 7 -10.98 -2.64 13.48
C PRO A 7 -11.25 -2.07 12.08
N THR A 8 -10.70 -0.89 11.81
CA THR A 8 -10.64 -0.30 10.46
C THR A 8 -9.74 -1.15 9.58
N ARG A 9 -10.26 -1.57 8.43
CA ARG A 9 -9.53 -2.39 7.46
C ARG A 9 -9.04 -1.53 6.32
N ILE A 10 -7.74 -1.43 6.19
CA ILE A 10 -7.04 -0.52 5.28
C ILE A 10 -6.40 -1.35 4.16
N LEU A 11 -6.69 -0.96 2.91
CA LEU A 11 -5.97 -1.42 1.73
C LEU A 11 -4.99 -0.33 1.30
N ALA A 12 -3.71 -0.67 1.22
CA ALA A 12 -2.66 0.28 0.86
C ALA A 12 -1.83 -0.22 -0.33
N PHE A 13 -1.43 0.72 -1.18
CA PHE A 13 -0.59 0.46 -2.34
C PHE A 13 0.67 1.34 -2.34
N ASP A 14 1.80 0.71 -2.62
CA ASP A 14 2.97 1.35 -3.20
C ASP A 14 2.97 1.05 -4.71
N ILE A 15 2.67 2.06 -5.54
CA ILE A 15 2.43 1.84 -6.97
C ILE A 15 3.67 2.19 -7.78
N SER A 16 4.37 1.15 -8.16
CA SER A 16 5.53 1.15 -9.04
C SER A 16 5.25 0.34 -10.32
N GLY A 17 6.28 0.02 -11.09
CA GLY A 17 6.18 -0.97 -12.18
C GLY A 17 5.88 -2.40 -11.71
N SER A 18 6.06 -2.66 -10.41
CA SER A 18 5.71 -3.90 -9.71
C SER A 18 5.05 -3.52 -8.38
N PRO A 19 3.74 -3.18 -8.39
CA PRO A 19 3.07 -2.60 -7.23
C PRO A 19 3.11 -3.47 -5.99
N GLY A 20 3.40 -2.84 -4.83
CA GLY A 20 3.19 -3.42 -3.52
C GLY A 20 1.74 -3.28 -3.08
N PHE A 21 1.26 -4.26 -2.33
CA PHE A 21 -0.11 -4.37 -1.84
C PHE A 21 -0.09 -4.81 -0.38
N ALA A 22 -0.79 -4.09 0.48
CA ALA A 22 -0.89 -4.45 1.89
C ALA A 22 -2.32 -4.28 2.41
N VAL A 23 -2.73 -5.20 3.27
CA VAL A 23 -3.97 -5.13 4.05
C VAL A 23 -3.61 -5.06 5.53
N VAL A 24 -4.01 -3.98 6.18
CA VAL A 24 -3.72 -3.71 7.59
C VAL A 24 -5.02 -3.48 8.35
N GLU A 25 -5.14 -4.07 9.52
CA GLU A 25 -6.23 -3.79 10.46
C GLU A 25 -5.73 -2.90 11.59
N TYR A 26 -6.49 -1.87 11.89
CA TYR A 26 -6.19 -0.91 12.95
C TYR A 26 -7.41 -0.66 13.86
N ALA A 27 -7.17 -0.69 15.15
CA ALA A 27 -8.12 -0.23 16.16
C ALA A 27 -7.44 0.81 17.05
N GLU A 28 -8.15 1.87 17.40
CA GLU A 28 -7.61 2.96 18.21
C GLU A 28 -7.00 2.45 19.52
N GLY A 29 -5.82 3.00 19.85
CA GLY A 29 -5.05 2.59 21.02
C GLY A 29 -4.36 1.22 20.92
N LYS A 30 -4.42 0.55 19.76
CA LYS A 30 -3.77 -0.76 19.54
C LYS A 30 -2.70 -0.66 18.46
N ARG A 31 -1.73 -1.57 18.53
CA ARG A 31 -0.77 -1.74 17.44
C ARG A 31 -1.48 -2.27 16.19
N PRO A 32 -1.17 -1.73 15.00
CA PRO A 32 -1.72 -2.24 13.75
C PRO A 32 -1.33 -3.70 13.52
N LYS A 33 -2.24 -4.44 12.90
CA LYS A 33 -2.03 -5.85 12.55
C LYS A 33 -1.93 -6.00 11.03
N LEU A 34 -0.87 -6.64 10.56
CA LEU A 34 -0.77 -7.04 9.16
C LEU A 34 -1.68 -8.25 8.91
N VAL A 35 -2.57 -8.12 7.93
CA VAL A 35 -3.43 -9.21 7.45
C VAL A 35 -2.77 -9.90 6.26
N HIS A 36 -2.27 -9.11 5.30
CA HIS A 36 -1.61 -9.61 4.10
C HIS A 36 -0.68 -8.55 3.52
N ALA A 37 0.44 -8.98 2.94
CA ALA A 37 1.28 -8.15 2.08
C ALA A 37 1.81 -8.98 0.93
N THR A 38 1.82 -8.40 -0.27
CA THR A 38 2.36 -9.01 -1.48
C THR A 38 2.82 -7.96 -2.47
N SER A 39 3.49 -8.36 -3.53
CA SER A 39 3.82 -7.49 -4.67
C SER A 39 3.38 -8.15 -5.98
N ILE A 40 2.91 -7.32 -6.91
CA ILE A 40 2.47 -7.74 -8.24
C ILE A 40 3.66 -7.60 -9.19
N LYS A 41 4.38 -8.70 -9.42
CA LYS A 41 5.55 -8.70 -10.31
C LYS A 41 5.13 -8.80 -11.77
N THR A 42 5.62 -7.88 -12.59
CA THR A 42 5.40 -7.90 -14.04
C THR A 42 6.70 -8.21 -14.79
N ASP A 43 6.58 -8.85 -15.95
CA ASP A 43 7.71 -9.09 -16.83
C ASP A 43 7.93 -7.88 -17.75
N SER A 44 9.09 -7.23 -17.65
CA SER A 44 9.46 -6.08 -18.48
C SER A 44 9.58 -6.38 -19.99
N LYS A 45 9.65 -7.65 -20.37
CA LYS A 45 9.67 -8.09 -21.76
C LYS A 45 8.29 -8.15 -22.40
N ARG A 46 7.22 -8.11 -21.58
CA ARG A 46 5.84 -8.06 -22.06
C ARG A 46 5.45 -6.65 -22.48
N THR A 47 4.43 -6.57 -23.33
CA THR A 47 3.84 -5.29 -23.71
C THR A 47 3.21 -4.59 -22.51
N ASP A 48 3.04 -3.28 -22.59
CA ASP A 48 2.36 -2.53 -21.54
C ASP A 48 0.92 -3.01 -21.33
N ALA A 49 0.22 -3.34 -22.43
CA ALA A 49 -1.14 -3.87 -22.36
C ALA A 49 -1.21 -5.17 -21.54
N GLU A 50 -0.30 -6.13 -21.79
CA GLU A 50 -0.23 -7.37 -21.03
C GLU A 50 0.11 -7.13 -19.56
N ARG A 51 1.05 -6.22 -19.29
CA ARG A 51 1.49 -5.90 -17.93
C ARG A 51 0.38 -5.23 -17.12
N TYR A 52 -0.32 -4.24 -17.70
CA TYR A 52 -1.39 -3.54 -17.01
C TYR A 52 -2.64 -4.41 -16.83
N ALA A 53 -2.97 -5.25 -17.81
CA ALA A 53 -4.03 -6.24 -17.66
C ALA A 53 -3.72 -7.24 -16.52
N TYR A 54 -2.47 -7.67 -16.39
CA TYR A 54 -2.04 -8.53 -15.29
C TYR A 54 -2.12 -7.83 -13.93
N ILE A 55 -1.69 -6.56 -13.84
CA ILE A 55 -1.81 -5.76 -12.62
C ILE A 55 -3.28 -5.61 -12.22
N GLU A 56 -4.14 -5.22 -13.17
CA GLU A 56 -5.58 -5.05 -12.92
C GLU A 56 -6.22 -6.35 -12.43
N ALA A 57 -6.00 -7.46 -13.12
CA ALA A 57 -6.58 -8.75 -12.76
C ALA A 57 -6.11 -9.24 -11.38
N THR A 58 -4.80 -9.07 -11.09
CA THR A 58 -4.22 -9.47 -9.80
C THR A 58 -4.75 -8.58 -8.68
N ALA A 59 -4.80 -7.27 -8.88
CA ALA A 59 -5.39 -6.33 -7.91
C ALA A 59 -6.86 -6.66 -7.66
N ALA A 60 -7.66 -6.90 -8.70
CA ALA A 60 -9.06 -7.27 -8.56
C ALA A 60 -9.24 -8.56 -7.75
N LYS A 61 -8.40 -9.58 -7.99
CA LYS A 61 -8.39 -10.81 -7.19
C LYS A 61 -8.10 -10.52 -5.72
N LEU A 62 -7.05 -9.74 -5.41
CA LEU A 62 -6.67 -9.40 -4.04
C LEU A 62 -7.76 -8.58 -3.33
N ILE A 63 -8.39 -7.63 -4.04
CA ILE A 63 -9.50 -6.84 -3.52
C ILE A 63 -10.68 -7.76 -3.16
N TYR A 64 -11.01 -8.71 -4.01
CA TYR A 64 -12.06 -9.68 -3.76
C TYR A 64 -11.76 -10.61 -2.58
N GLU A 65 -10.53 -11.11 -2.48
CA GLU A 65 -10.14 -12.07 -1.44
C GLU A 65 -10.06 -11.43 -0.05
N TYR A 66 -9.60 -10.19 0.03
CA TYR A 66 -9.32 -9.53 1.32
C TYR A 66 -10.33 -8.45 1.72
N GLY A 67 -11.21 -8.03 0.83
CA GLY A 67 -12.27 -7.06 1.14
C GLY A 67 -13.35 -7.60 2.11
N PRO A 68 -14.29 -6.77 2.55
CA PRO A 68 -14.37 -5.35 2.24
C PRO A 68 -13.35 -4.50 3.02
N PHE A 69 -13.04 -3.31 2.48
CA PHE A 69 -12.16 -2.31 3.09
C PHE A 69 -12.94 -1.08 3.53
N ASP A 70 -12.50 -0.46 4.61
CA ASP A 70 -13.03 0.82 5.09
C ASP A 70 -12.29 1.99 4.46
N VAL A 71 -11.01 1.75 4.10
CA VAL A 71 -10.08 2.74 3.55
C VAL A 71 -9.26 2.12 2.46
N VAL A 72 -9.01 2.89 1.40
CA VAL A 72 -8.05 2.57 0.34
C VAL A 72 -7.11 3.77 0.18
N CYS A 73 -5.80 3.54 0.27
CA CYS A 73 -4.80 4.60 0.21
C CYS A 73 -3.56 4.19 -0.61
N ARG A 74 -2.78 5.18 -1.05
CA ARG A 74 -1.56 4.94 -1.84
C ARG A 74 -0.48 5.99 -1.60
N GLU A 75 0.76 5.64 -1.98
CA GLU A 75 1.82 6.63 -2.10
C GLU A 75 1.58 7.50 -3.33
N HIS A 76 1.76 8.82 -3.18
CA HIS A 76 1.62 9.79 -4.27
C HIS A 76 2.85 9.80 -5.17
N PHE A 77 2.64 9.71 -6.48
CA PHE A 77 3.70 9.79 -7.48
C PHE A 77 3.53 11.01 -8.37
N VAL A 78 4.52 11.89 -8.35
CA VAL A 78 4.51 13.15 -9.13
C VAL A 78 5.15 13.04 -10.51
N GLY A 79 5.60 11.87 -10.90
CA GLY A 79 6.41 11.66 -12.08
C GLY A 79 7.91 11.81 -11.80
N GLY A 80 8.73 11.33 -12.71
CA GLY A 80 10.18 11.38 -12.65
C GLY A 80 10.79 11.94 -13.93
N ARG A 81 12.12 12.11 -13.94
CA ARG A 81 12.86 12.57 -15.12
C ARG A 81 12.81 11.58 -16.28
N ASN A 82 12.71 10.29 -15.98
CA ASN A 82 12.57 9.24 -16.99
C ASN A 82 11.09 9.12 -17.40
N LYS A 83 10.77 9.59 -18.60
CA LYS A 83 9.39 9.56 -19.13
C LYS A 83 8.83 8.15 -19.23
N ARG A 84 9.65 7.17 -19.66
CA ARG A 84 9.22 5.78 -19.80
C ARG A 84 8.89 5.16 -18.45
N ALA A 85 9.72 5.37 -17.44
CA ALA A 85 9.46 4.92 -16.08
C ALA A 85 8.17 5.55 -15.53
N SER A 86 7.98 6.84 -15.75
CA SER A 86 6.74 7.54 -15.34
C SER A 86 5.49 6.98 -16.02
N GLN A 87 5.55 6.69 -17.33
CA GLN A 87 4.45 6.04 -18.05
C GLN A 87 4.09 4.67 -17.43
N THR A 88 5.11 3.89 -17.08
CA THR A 88 4.90 2.57 -16.45
C THR A 88 4.16 2.71 -15.11
N VAL A 89 4.54 3.67 -14.28
CA VAL A 89 3.89 3.91 -12.98
C VAL A 89 2.45 4.42 -13.18
N PHE A 90 2.22 5.40 -14.06
CA PHE A 90 0.86 5.90 -14.34
C PHE A 90 -0.03 4.84 -14.97
N GLY A 91 0.52 3.94 -15.81
CA GLY A 91 -0.23 2.80 -16.35
C GLY A 91 -0.62 1.80 -15.25
N ALA A 92 0.29 1.54 -14.30
CA ALA A 92 -0.02 0.71 -13.13
C ALA A 92 -1.09 1.37 -12.22
N TRP A 93 -1.05 2.70 -12.05
CA TRP A 93 -2.09 3.44 -11.33
C TRP A 93 -3.46 3.26 -11.99
N ALA A 94 -3.54 3.48 -13.32
CA ALA A 94 -4.78 3.31 -14.06
C ALA A 94 -5.32 1.88 -13.93
N ALA A 95 -4.47 0.87 -14.01
CA ALA A 95 -4.86 -0.53 -13.86
C ALA A 95 -5.43 -0.82 -12.46
N ILE A 96 -4.83 -0.27 -11.41
CA ILE A 96 -5.30 -0.42 -10.03
C ILE A 96 -6.61 0.34 -9.81
N ASP A 97 -6.72 1.58 -10.32
CA ASP A 97 -7.97 2.36 -10.23
C ASP A 97 -9.13 1.67 -10.95
N LEU A 98 -8.89 1.01 -12.09
CA LEU A 98 -9.89 0.18 -12.77
C LEU A 98 -10.31 -1.02 -11.91
N ALA A 99 -9.36 -1.71 -11.29
CA ALA A 99 -9.66 -2.81 -10.37
C ALA A 99 -10.49 -2.33 -9.17
N LEU A 100 -10.10 -1.24 -8.53
CA LEU A 100 -10.82 -0.62 -7.41
C LEU A 100 -12.26 -0.23 -7.81
N GLY A 101 -12.40 0.44 -8.94
CA GLY A 101 -13.71 0.89 -9.45
C GLY A 101 -14.71 -0.25 -9.68
N ARG A 102 -14.25 -1.45 -10.04
CA ARG A 102 -15.11 -2.66 -10.18
C ARG A 102 -15.77 -3.06 -8.86
N PHE A 103 -15.17 -2.74 -7.74
CA PHE A 103 -15.66 -3.05 -6.39
C PHE A 103 -16.23 -1.81 -5.67
N GLY A 104 -16.36 -0.69 -6.37
CA GLY A 104 -16.92 0.55 -5.82
C GLY A 104 -15.97 1.33 -4.92
N TYR A 105 -14.66 1.08 -4.99
CA TYR A 105 -13.65 1.84 -4.26
C TYR A 105 -13.07 2.97 -5.12
N THR A 106 -12.76 4.08 -4.46
CA THR A 106 -12.00 5.21 -5.02
C THR A 106 -10.94 5.65 -4.03
N ILE A 107 -9.88 6.28 -4.50
CA ILE A 107 -8.85 6.88 -3.66
C ILE A 107 -8.99 8.39 -3.73
N ASP A 108 -9.29 9.01 -2.59
CA ASP A 108 -9.37 10.46 -2.48
C ASP A 108 -7.98 11.08 -2.30
N LYS A 109 -7.84 12.37 -2.63
CA LYS A 109 -6.57 13.08 -2.43
C LYS A 109 -6.07 13.05 -0.98
N ALA A 110 -6.97 12.98 -0.01
CA ALA A 110 -6.64 12.89 1.41
C ALA A 110 -5.98 11.56 1.78
N ASP A 111 -6.16 10.53 0.93
CA ASP A 111 -5.63 9.17 1.12
C ASP A 111 -4.40 8.90 0.24
N GLU A 112 -3.83 9.95 -0.38
CA GLU A 112 -2.55 9.93 -1.09
C GLU A 112 -1.45 10.56 -0.24
N PHE A 113 -0.38 9.83 0.03
CA PHE A 113 0.72 10.24 0.91
C PHE A 113 2.01 10.46 0.14
N THR A 114 2.72 11.56 0.43
CA THR A 114 4.05 11.78 -0.17
C THR A 114 5.06 10.72 0.31
N PRO A 115 6.09 10.40 -0.50
CA PRO A 115 7.16 9.47 -0.08
C PRO A 115 7.78 9.84 1.27
N ALA A 116 7.97 11.13 1.53
CA ALA A 116 8.50 11.60 2.82
C ALA A 116 7.55 11.33 3.99
N ALA A 117 6.23 11.48 3.79
CA ALA A 117 5.23 11.17 4.81
C ALA A 117 5.18 9.66 5.11
N VAL A 118 5.24 8.81 4.07
CA VAL A 118 5.28 7.36 4.19
C VAL A 118 6.51 6.91 4.99
N LYS A 119 7.69 7.38 4.63
CA LYS A 119 8.93 7.09 5.36
C LYS A 119 8.88 7.55 6.82
N LYS A 120 8.37 8.77 7.05
CA LYS A 120 8.22 9.31 8.40
C LYS A 120 7.26 8.47 9.26
N ALA A 121 6.18 7.98 8.70
CA ALA A 121 5.24 7.12 9.40
C ALA A 121 5.88 5.80 9.86
N ALA A 122 6.73 5.19 9.02
CA ALA A 122 7.43 3.97 9.38
C ALA A 122 8.55 4.19 10.42
N THR A 123 9.34 5.27 10.28
CA THR A 123 10.64 5.41 10.97
C THR A 123 10.77 6.64 11.87
N GLY A 124 9.88 7.62 11.73
CA GLY A 124 10.02 8.96 12.31
C GLY A 124 10.82 9.93 11.44
N SER A 125 11.45 9.47 10.34
CA SER A 125 12.27 10.27 9.43
C SER A 125 11.80 10.18 7.97
N GLY A 126 11.52 11.32 7.34
CA GLY A 126 11.15 11.36 5.91
C GLY A 126 12.32 11.08 4.94
N LYS A 127 13.55 10.91 5.46
CA LYS A 127 14.76 10.63 4.69
C LYS A 127 15.25 9.19 4.84
N ALA A 128 14.50 8.34 5.52
CA ALA A 128 14.85 6.95 5.77
C ALA A 128 15.13 6.17 4.46
N ASP A 129 16.06 5.25 4.52
CA ASP A 129 16.30 4.29 3.44
C ASP A 129 15.32 3.09 3.53
N LYS A 130 15.40 2.18 2.56
CA LYS A 130 14.48 1.04 2.49
C LYS A 130 14.63 0.07 3.65
N LEU A 131 15.85 -0.18 4.11
CA LEU A 131 16.10 -1.07 5.25
C LEU A 131 15.54 -0.48 6.54
N GLU A 132 15.70 0.83 6.73
CA GLU A 132 15.12 1.56 7.86
C GLU A 132 13.60 1.52 7.81
N VAL A 133 12.97 1.66 6.63
CA VAL A 133 11.52 1.56 6.45
C VAL A 133 11.03 0.18 6.86
N GLU A 134 11.64 -0.91 6.36
CA GLU A 134 11.27 -2.27 6.75
C GLU A 134 11.41 -2.50 8.25
N ALA A 135 12.52 -2.10 8.85
CA ALA A 135 12.75 -2.21 10.30
C ALA A 135 11.70 -1.42 11.10
N GLY A 136 11.36 -0.21 10.65
CA GLY A 136 10.33 0.63 11.25
C GLY A 136 8.94 0.01 11.17
N VAL A 137 8.58 -0.53 10.01
CA VAL A 137 7.33 -1.28 9.81
C VAL A 137 7.24 -2.46 10.77
N ARG A 138 8.31 -3.28 10.86
CA ARG A 138 8.36 -4.42 11.80
C ARG A 138 8.14 -4.00 13.25
N LYS A 139 8.74 -2.89 13.66
CA LYS A 139 8.60 -2.34 15.01
C LYS A 139 7.19 -1.86 15.31
N ARG A 140 6.49 -1.31 14.32
CA ARG A 140 5.15 -0.73 14.49
C ARG A 140 4.02 -1.76 14.43
N LEU A 141 4.20 -2.82 13.68
CA LEU A 141 3.19 -3.87 13.51
C LEU A 141 3.32 -4.98 14.57
N VAL A 142 2.26 -5.74 14.71
CA VAL A 142 2.31 -7.06 15.33
C VAL A 142 2.58 -8.07 14.22
N LEU A 143 3.84 -8.53 14.14
CA LEU A 143 4.28 -9.55 13.19
C LEU A 143 4.78 -10.78 13.93
N PRO A 144 4.62 -12.00 13.35
CA PRO A 144 5.36 -13.16 13.80
C PRO A 144 6.87 -12.94 13.69
N ASP A 145 7.66 -13.54 14.60
CA ASP A 145 9.11 -13.36 14.62
C ASP A 145 9.80 -13.88 13.35
N ASP A 146 9.22 -14.92 12.74
CA ASP A 146 9.67 -15.54 11.49
C ASP A 146 9.10 -14.91 10.21
N TYR A 147 8.26 -13.87 10.34
CA TYR A 147 7.69 -13.21 9.16
C TYR A 147 8.76 -12.51 8.34
N VAL A 148 8.79 -12.77 7.03
CA VAL A 148 9.73 -12.17 6.09
C VAL A 148 8.97 -11.45 4.97
N PHE A 149 9.28 -10.17 4.75
CA PHE A 149 8.92 -9.49 3.51
C PHE A 149 9.81 -10.04 2.39
N THR A 150 9.21 -10.54 1.32
CA THR A 150 9.94 -11.13 0.19
C THR A 150 10.35 -10.11 -0.87
N ALA A 151 9.90 -8.86 -0.73
CA ALA A 151 10.25 -7.72 -1.57
C ALA A 151 10.01 -6.41 -0.80
N ASP A 152 10.80 -5.37 -1.10
CA ASP A 152 10.69 -4.04 -0.49
C ASP A 152 9.31 -3.42 -0.72
N ASP A 153 8.72 -3.60 -1.92
CA ASP A 153 7.39 -3.08 -2.28
C ASP A 153 6.30 -3.51 -1.28
N GLN A 154 6.48 -4.64 -0.59
CA GLN A 154 5.54 -5.12 0.43
C GLN A 154 5.61 -4.27 1.70
N SER A 155 6.81 -4.01 2.23
CA SER A 155 7.00 -3.17 3.41
C SER A 155 6.67 -1.72 3.11
N ASP A 156 6.96 -1.24 1.89
CA ASP A 156 6.62 0.11 1.45
C ASP A 156 5.08 0.29 1.39
N ALA A 157 4.33 -0.68 0.88
CA ALA A 157 2.87 -0.66 0.92
C ALA A 157 2.30 -0.66 2.35
N VAL A 158 2.91 -1.42 3.27
CA VAL A 158 2.54 -1.36 4.69
C VAL A 158 2.82 0.01 5.28
N ALA A 159 3.95 0.65 4.93
CA ALA A 159 4.28 2.00 5.40
C ALA A 159 3.25 3.05 4.93
N VAL A 160 2.65 2.87 3.75
CA VAL A 160 1.51 3.71 3.29
C VAL A 160 0.31 3.57 4.23
N ALA A 161 -0.04 2.36 4.65
CA ALA A 161 -1.12 2.16 5.63
C ALA A 161 -0.81 2.83 6.97
N LEU A 162 0.46 2.78 7.42
CA LEU A 162 0.90 3.48 8.63
C LEU A 162 0.78 5.00 8.50
N ALA A 163 1.07 5.56 7.32
CA ALA A 163 0.90 6.99 7.05
C ALA A 163 -0.57 7.40 7.18
N TRP A 164 -1.49 6.59 6.68
CA TRP A 164 -2.93 6.83 6.86
C TRP A 164 -3.32 6.80 8.35
N ILE A 165 -2.86 5.80 9.10
CA ILE A 165 -3.14 5.68 10.54
C ILE A 165 -2.66 6.92 11.28
N ASP A 166 -1.42 7.34 11.08
CA ASP A 166 -0.84 8.51 11.76
C ASP A 166 -1.60 9.80 11.43
N SER A 167 -2.05 9.97 10.18
CA SER A 167 -2.80 11.14 9.75
C SER A 167 -4.22 11.22 10.35
N ASN A 168 -4.81 10.09 10.73
CA ASN A 168 -6.18 10.01 11.21
C ASN A 168 -6.31 9.76 12.72
N THR A 169 -5.22 9.47 13.41
CA THR A 169 -5.23 9.17 14.86
C THR A 169 -4.52 10.20 15.72
N THR A 170 -3.78 11.13 15.12
CA THR A 170 -3.06 12.21 15.83
C THR A 170 -3.97 13.45 15.98
N LYS A 171 -5.09 13.29 16.67
CA LYS A 171 -5.93 14.43 17.11
C LYS A 171 -6.16 14.36 18.60
#